data_0613eea109cfb0a2e8b8c0578156d45a
#
_entry.id   0613eea109cfb0a2e8b8c0578156d45a
#
_cell.length_a   1.000
_cell.length_b   1.000
_cell.length_c   1.000
_cell.angle_alpha   90.00
_cell.angle_beta   90.00
_cell.angle_gamma   90.00
#
_symmetry.space_group_name_H-M   'P 1'
#
loop_
_entity.id
_entity.type
_entity.pdbx_description
1 polymer ?
#
loop_
_entity_poly.entity_id
_entity_poly.type
_entity_poly.pdbx_seq_one_letter_code
_entity_poly.pdbx_strand_id
1 'polypeptide(L)'
;ERVKEATPAFKELEKARIVADMANSYTAYPSYCALQPVRSREEREKFMQQIIPDLLKVVPRVNREEYLDVAVVRDVIGTAMEIPGLKEKLQFPERTQELFTAAQYAYKLDSEINTELVGEVREYAGKLKNTDIREVLEVKLHSAGALLKGSPAVDLELLAPDGKTARLSDYKGKVIYVDLWATWCGPCIQESPKFH
;
A
#
# COMPACT_ATOMS: atom_id res chain seq x y z
N GLU A 1 -15.88 -31.76 -8.03
CA GLU A 1 -15.15 -32.94 -7.50
C GLU A 1 -13.92 -32.55 -6.68
N ARG A 2 -13.05 -31.63 -7.17
CA ARG A 2 -11.81 -31.19 -6.46
C ARG A 2 -12.07 -30.60 -5.06
N VAL A 3 -13.22 -29.97 -4.81
CA VAL A 3 -13.54 -29.35 -3.50
C VAL A 3 -13.84 -30.39 -2.41
N LYS A 4 -14.21 -31.61 -2.76
CA LYS A 4 -14.49 -32.67 -1.75
C LYS A 4 -13.23 -33.15 -1.04
N GLU A 5 -12.08 -33.07 -1.69
CA GLU A 5 -10.77 -33.50 -1.17
C GLU A 5 -10.03 -32.39 -0.39
N ALA A 6 -10.56 -31.15 -0.38
CA ALA A 6 -9.94 -30.03 0.31
C ALA A 6 -10.00 -30.20 1.84
N THR A 7 -8.92 -29.82 2.51
CA THR A 7 -8.85 -29.84 3.97
C THR A 7 -9.89 -28.92 4.60
N PRO A 8 -10.37 -29.19 5.84
CA PRO A 8 -11.28 -28.28 6.55
C PRO A 8 -10.73 -26.85 6.64
N ALA A 9 -9.44 -26.67 6.90
CA ALA A 9 -8.79 -25.37 6.97
C ALA A 9 -8.89 -24.61 5.63
N PHE A 10 -8.62 -25.26 4.51
CA PHE A 10 -8.77 -24.66 3.18
C PHE A 10 -10.21 -24.25 2.89
N LYS A 11 -11.18 -25.08 3.29
CA LYS A 11 -12.61 -24.76 3.11
C LYS A 11 -13.03 -23.52 3.90
N GLU A 12 -12.54 -23.35 5.12
CA GLU A 12 -12.80 -22.17 5.93
C GLU A 12 -12.14 -20.93 5.33
N LEU A 13 -10.91 -21.03 4.84
CA LEU A 13 -10.22 -19.94 4.17
C LEU A 13 -10.96 -19.50 2.90
N GLU A 14 -11.43 -20.46 2.08
CA GLU A 14 -12.21 -20.17 0.86
C GLU A 14 -13.58 -19.54 1.18
N LYS A 15 -14.24 -19.95 2.27
CA LYS A 15 -15.44 -19.26 2.73
C LYS A 15 -15.18 -17.81 3.11
N ALA A 16 -14.08 -17.56 3.85
CA ALA A 16 -13.67 -16.21 4.20
C ALA A 16 -13.37 -15.38 2.95
N ARG A 17 -12.66 -15.95 1.97
CA ARG A 17 -12.38 -15.31 0.68
C ARG A 17 -13.66 -14.92 -0.05
N ILE A 18 -14.62 -15.83 -0.19
CA ILE A 18 -15.90 -15.57 -0.89
C ILE A 18 -16.69 -14.45 -0.18
N VAL A 19 -16.74 -14.49 1.15
CA VAL A 19 -17.43 -13.46 1.93
C VAL A 19 -16.76 -12.10 1.78
N ALA A 20 -15.42 -12.08 1.76
CA ALA A 20 -14.64 -10.87 1.54
C ALA A 20 -14.79 -10.34 0.11
N ASP A 21 -14.77 -11.19 -0.92
CA ASP A 21 -15.01 -10.79 -2.32
C ASP A 21 -16.36 -10.09 -2.49
N MET A 22 -17.41 -10.64 -1.86
CA MET A 22 -18.74 -10.01 -1.87
C MET A 22 -18.72 -8.63 -1.20
N ALA A 23 -18.11 -8.51 -0.01
CA ALA A 23 -18.02 -7.24 0.69
C ALA A 23 -17.17 -6.21 -0.08
N ASN A 24 -16.04 -6.65 -0.65
CA ASN A 24 -15.17 -5.80 -1.46
C ASN A 24 -15.88 -5.27 -2.70
N SER A 25 -16.72 -6.08 -3.32
CA SER A 25 -17.54 -5.63 -4.46
C SER A 25 -18.46 -4.45 -4.08
N TYR A 26 -19.02 -4.44 -2.89
CA TYR A 26 -19.84 -3.32 -2.41
C TYR A 26 -19.00 -2.08 -2.13
N THR A 27 -17.86 -2.21 -1.46
CA THR A 27 -17.01 -1.07 -1.10
C THR A 27 -16.30 -0.47 -2.32
N ALA A 28 -15.94 -1.30 -3.29
CA ALA A 28 -15.28 -0.88 -4.53
C ALA A 28 -16.25 -0.31 -5.57
N TYR A 29 -17.56 -0.64 -5.47
CA TYR A 29 -18.59 -0.23 -6.44
C TYR A 29 -18.55 1.26 -6.81
N PRO A 30 -18.45 2.22 -5.86
CA PRO A 30 -18.42 3.65 -6.22
C PRO A 30 -17.22 4.05 -7.07
N SER A 31 -16.12 3.31 -6.98
CA SER A 31 -14.88 3.58 -7.71
C SER A 31 -14.86 2.96 -9.11
N TYR A 32 -15.54 1.83 -9.29
CA TYR A 32 -15.57 1.09 -10.55
C TYR A 32 -16.76 1.42 -11.44
N CYS A 33 -17.80 2.09 -10.93
CA CYS A 33 -18.93 2.56 -11.75
C CYS A 33 -18.58 3.78 -12.60
N ALA A 34 -17.42 3.77 -13.25
CA ALA A 34 -16.93 4.83 -14.13
C ALA A 34 -17.73 5.01 -15.44
N LEU A 35 -18.78 4.22 -15.67
CA LEU A 35 -19.72 4.40 -16.78
C LEU A 35 -20.83 5.44 -16.50
N GLN A 36 -20.90 5.95 -15.27
CA GLN A 36 -21.74 7.08 -14.88
C GLN A 36 -20.85 8.29 -14.59
N PRO A 37 -21.34 9.53 -14.81
CA PRO A 37 -20.57 10.72 -14.46
C PRO A 37 -20.08 10.62 -13.02
N VAL A 38 -18.80 10.96 -12.82
CA VAL A 38 -18.11 10.86 -11.53
C VAL A 38 -19.06 11.28 -10.41
N ARG A 39 -19.47 10.34 -9.57
CA ARG A 39 -20.28 10.66 -8.40
C ARG A 39 -19.54 11.68 -7.55
N SER A 40 -20.23 12.69 -7.10
CA SER A 40 -19.66 13.68 -6.21
C SER A 40 -19.11 13.02 -4.96
N ARG A 41 -18.22 13.69 -4.25
CA ARG A 41 -17.71 13.22 -2.96
C ARG A 41 -18.86 12.93 -1.99
N GLU A 42 -19.85 13.80 -1.96
CA GLU A 42 -21.05 13.67 -1.12
C GLU A 42 -21.86 12.40 -1.44
N GLU A 43 -22.07 12.09 -2.71
CA GLU A 43 -22.79 10.87 -3.12
C GLU A 43 -22.02 9.60 -2.73
N ARG A 44 -20.68 9.62 -2.80
CA ARG A 44 -19.85 8.50 -2.34
C ARG A 44 -19.94 8.33 -0.83
N GLU A 45 -19.83 9.42 -0.08
CA GLU A 45 -19.97 9.40 1.38
C GLU A 45 -21.35 8.89 1.80
N LYS A 46 -22.42 9.34 1.14
CA LYS A 46 -23.79 8.86 1.38
C LYS A 46 -23.95 7.37 1.09
N PHE A 47 -23.40 6.89 -0.02
CA PHE A 47 -23.40 5.47 -0.34
C PHE A 47 -22.65 4.65 0.72
N MET A 48 -21.47 5.10 1.11
CA MET A 48 -20.69 4.41 2.15
C MET A 48 -21.45 4.33 3.47
N GLN A 49 -22.17 5.38 3.87
CA GLN A 49 -23.02 5.35 5.07
C GLN A 49 -24.15 4.32 4.96
N GLN A 50 -24.73 4.11 3.78
CA GLN A 50 -25.80 3.13 3.55
C GLN A 50 -25.32 1.68 3.72
N ILE A 51 -24.06 1.37 3.38
CA ILE A 51 -23.52 0.00 3.45
C ILE A 51 -22.94 -0.36 4.82
N ILE A 52 -22.71 0.62 5.72
CA ILE A 52 -22.18 0.36 7.06
C ILE A 52 -22.93 -0.74 7.82
N PRO A 53 -24.29 -0.78 7.86
CA PRO A 53 -25.02 -1.84 8.57
C PRO A 53 -24.71 -3.25 8.06
N ASP A 54 -24.45 -3.39 6.77
CA ASP A 54 -24.12 -4.69 6.17
C ASP A 54 -22.64 -5.04 6.40
N LEU A 55 -21.74 -4.06 6.31
CA LEU A 55 -20.33 -4.26 6.67
C LEU A 55 -20.17 -4.66 8.14
N LEU A 56 -20.97 -4.10 9.06
CA LEU A 56 -20.96 -4.50 10.47
C LEU A 56 -21.35 -5.98 10.69
N LYS A 57 -22.11 -6.58 9.76
CA LYS A 57 -22.45 -8.01 9.82
C LYS A 57 -21.39 -8.90 9.16
N VAL A 58 -20.73 -8.38 8.13
CA VAL A 58 -19.83 -9.17 7.27
C VAL A 58 -18.40 -9.12 7.78
N VAL A 59 -17.88 -7.93 8.12
CA VAL A 59 -16.47 -7.76 8.52
C VAL A 59 -16.08 -8.64 9.70
N PRO A 60 -16.89 -8.80 10.78
CA PRO A 60 -16.54 -9.70 11.89
C PRO A 60 -16.32 -11.16 11.48
N ARG A 61 -16.91 -11.60 10.37
CA ARG A 61 -16.78 -12.99 9.88
C ARG A 61 -15.43 -13.24 9.23
N VAL A 62 -14.76 -12.20 8.77
CA VAL A 62 -13.47 -12.27 8.06
C VAL A 62 -12.34 -11.58 8.83
N ASN A 63 -12.66 -10.82 9.88
CA ASN A 63 -11.70 -10.11 10.72
C ASN A 63 -11.02 -11.09 11.72
N ARG A 64 -10.20 -11.98 11.18
CA ARG A 64 -9.46 -13.00 11.92
C ARG A 64 -8.05 -13.06 11.39
N GLU A 65 -7.08 -13.18 12.28
CA GLU A 65 -5.64 -13.16 11.93
C GLU A 65 -5.26 -14.26 10.94
N GLU A 66 -5.85 -15.45 11.07
CA GLU A 66 -5.60 -16.56 10.18
C GLU A 66 -6.08 -16.36 8.73
N TYR A 67 -6.87 -15.31 8.48
CA TYR A 67 -7.36 -14.97 7.13
C TYR A 67 -6.57 -13.83 6.48
N LEU A 68 -5.62 -13.22 7.19
CA LEU A 68 -4.84 -12.10 6.67
C LEU A 68 -3.92 -12.45 5.49
N ASP A 69 -3.66 -13.73 5.26
CA ASP A 69 -2.92 -14.18 4.07
C ASP A 69 -3.74 -14.05 2.78
N VAL A 70 -5.06 -13.91 2.89
CA VAL A 70 -5.97 -13.71 1.75
C VAL A 70 -6.04 -12.23 1.40
N ALA A 71 -5.59 -11.85 0.19
CA ALA A 71 -5.50 -10.46 -0.24
C ALA A 71 -6.83 -9.70 -0.09
N VAL A 72 -7.94 -10.23 -0.62
CA VAL A 72 -9.24 -9.57 -0.56
C VAL A 72 -9.77 -9.43 0.87
N VAL A 73 -9.37 -10.28 1.82
CA VAL A 73 -9.69 -10.10 3.23
C VAL A 73 -8.98 -8.86 3.78
N ARG A 74 -7.70 -8.67 3.43
CA ARG A 74 -6.97 -7.46 3.80
C ARG A 74 -7.61 -6.21 3.21
N ASP A 75 -8.05 -6.25 1.95
CA ASP A 75 -8.71 -5.11 1.29
C ASP A 75 -9.99 -4.70 2.02
N VAL A 76 -10.84 -5.68 2.38
CA VAL A 76 -12.08 -5.42 3.13
C VAL A 76 -11.81 -4.88 4.53
N ILE A 77 -10.85 -5.46 5.24
CA ILE A 77 -10.47 -5.00 6.59
C ILE A 77 -9.87 -3.59 6.52
N GLY A 78 -8.96 -3.34 5.57
CA GLY A 78 -8.36 -2.03 5.36
C GLY A 78 -9.42 -0.95 5.11
N THR A 79 -10.35 -1.22 4.18
CA THR A 79 -11.48 -0.33 3.92
C THR A 79 -12.33 -0.10 5.17
N ALA A 80 -12.62 -1.16 5.93
CA ALA A 80 -13.40 -1.05 7.16
C ALA A 80 -12.71 -0.19 8.24
N MET A 81 -11.39 -0.23 8.30
CA MET A 81 -10.59 0.59 9.24
C MET A 81 -10.53 2.07 8.81
N GLU A 82 -10.79 2.39 7.56
CA GLU A 82 -10.80 3.77 7.04
C GLU A 82 -12.19 4.43 7.09
N ILE A 83 -13.27 3.66 7.18
CA ILE A 83 -14.64 4.19 7.22
C ILE A 83 -14.95 4.74 8.62
N PRO A 84 -15.19 6.06 8.76
CA PRO A 84 -15.62 6.64 10.02
C PRO A 84 -16.94 6.00 10.53
N GLY A 85 -17.01 5.68 11.81
CA GLY A 85 -18.17 5.03 12.43
C GLY A 85 -18.22 3.52 12.25
N LEU A 86 -17.38 2.92 11.40
CA LEU A 86 -17.20 1.48 11.30
C LEU A 86 -16.03 1.02 12.16
N LYS A 87 -14.90 1.71 12.07
CA LYS A 87 -13.70 1.46 12.88
C LYS A 87 -13.99 1.45 14.37
N GLU A 88 -14.78 2.42 14.85
CA GLU A 88 -15.12 2.56 16.26
C GLU A 88 -16.09 1.47 16.77
N LYS A 89 -16.85 0.85 15.87
CA LYS A 89 -17.83 -0.19 16.19
C LYS A 89 -17.28 -1.61 16.08
N LEU A 90 -16.13 -1.76 15.41
CA LEU A 90 -15.47 -3.05 15.22
C LEU A 90 -14.23 -3.14 16.11
N GLN A 91 -14.02 -4.32 16.68
CA GLN A 91 -12.77 -4.64 17.37
C GLN A 91 -11.87 -5.38 16.39
N PHE A 92 -10.69 -4.82 16.14
CA PHE A 92 -9.68 -5.45 15.30
C PHE A 92 -8.59 -6.06 16.19
N PRO A 93 -8.12 -7.29 15.89
CA PRO A 93 -6.97 -7.89 16.58
C PRO A 93 -5.75 -6.97 16.53
N GLU A 94 -4.89 -7.03 17.56
CA GLU A 94 -3.71 -6.14 17.67
C GLU A 94 -2.80 -6.27 16.44
N ARG A 95 -2.51 -7.50 16.02
CA ARG A 95 -1.71 -7.77 14.81
C ARG A 95 -2.31 -7.15 13.55
N THR A 96 -3.64 -7.19 13.43
CA THR A 96 -4.35 -6.53 12.33
C THR A 96 -4.13 -5.03 12.35
N GLN A 97 -4.26 -4.40 13.51
CA GLN A 97 -4.03 -2.96 13.67
C GLN A 97 -2.58 -2.58 13.36
N GLU A 98 -1.60 -3.34 13.87
CA GLU A 98 -0.18 -3.15 13.56
C GLU A 98 0.09 -3.24 12.06
N LEU A 99 -0.44 -4.27 11.39
CA LEU A 99 -0.27 -4.50 9.95
C LEU A 99 -0.78 -3.30 9.12
N PHE A 100 -2.00 -2.87 9.37
CA PHE A 100 -2.60 -1.78 8.58
C PHE A 100 -1.97 -0.42 8.87
N THR A 101 -1.61 -0.15 10.12
CA THR A 101 -0.88 1.09 10.46
C THR A 101 0.52 1.10 9.82
N ALA A 102 1.22 -0.03 9.85
CA ALA A 102 2.52 -0.16 9.17
C ALA A 102 2.39 0.00 7.65
N ALA A 103 1.35 -0.58 7.04
CA ALA A 103 1.09 -0.42 5.61
C ALA A 103 0.80 1.05 5.22
N GLN A 104 0.04 1.78 6.04
CA GLN A 104 -0.19 3.22 5.84
C GLN A 104 1.12 4.03 5.94
N TYR A 105 1.98 3.73 6.90
CA TYR A 105 3.28 4.36 7.02
C TYR A 105 4.20 4.02 5.84
N ALA A 106 4.22 2.77 5.41
CA ALA A 106 4.98 2.36 4.24
C ALA A 106 4.54 3.12 2.97
N TYR A 107 3.22 3.26 2.77
CA TYR A 107 2.66 4.04 1.67
C TYR A 107 3.02 5.53 1.75
N LYS A 108 2.95 6.14 2.93
CA LYS A 108 3.36 7.54 3.13
C LYS A 108 4.85 7.73 2.80
N LEU A 109 5.73 6.82 3.22
CA LEU A 109 7.15 6.87 2.92
C LEU A 109 7.46 6.70 1.41
N ASP A 110 6.58 6.06 0.64
CA ASP A 110 6.72 5.95 -0.82
C ASP A 110 6.28 7.23 -1.55
N SER A 111 5.40 8.03 -0.94
CA SER A 111 4.82 9.24 -1.56
C SER A 111 5.45 10.54 -1.07
N GLU A 112 5.91 10.58 0.17
CA GLU A 112 6.46 11.78 0.81
C GLU A 112 7.60 11.39 1.75
N ILE A 113 8.79 11.91 1.49
CA ILE A 113 9.96 11.64 2.33
C ILE A 113 10.43 12.93 2.97
N ASN A 114 10.29 13.02 4.29
CA ASN A 114 10.82 14.09 5.10
C ASN A 114 11.30 13.57 6.46
N THR A 115 12.10 14.37 7.16
CA THR A 115 12.75 13.98 8.43
C THR A 115 11.72 13.70 9.53
N GLU A 116 10.63 14.46 9.57
CA GLU A 116 9.57 14.31 10.56
C GLU A 116 8.85 12.97 10.41
N LEU A 117 8.39 12.64 9.20
CA LEU A 117 7.74 11.36 8.89
C LEU A 117 8.67 10.18 9.18
N VAL A 118 9.93 10.25 8.75
CA VAL A 118 10.92 9.18 9.03
C VAL A 118 11.12 9.01 10.55
N GLY A 119 11.10 10.09 11.32
CA GLY A 119 11.17 10.05 12.78
C GLY A 119 9.95 9.38 13.41
N GLU A 120 8.75 9.79 12.99
CA GLU A 120 7.47 9.23 13.44
C GLU A 120 7.37 7.71 13.16
N VAL A 121 7.71 7.31 11.95
CA VAL A 121 7.64 5.90 11.54
C VAL A 121 8.68 5.06 12.29
N ARG A 122 9.86 5.60 12.55
CA ARG A 122 10.89 4.92 13.35
C ARG A 122 10.44 4.70 14.79
N GLU A 123 9.81 5.69 15.40
CA GLU A 123 9.24 5.57 16.74
C GLU A 123 8.13 4.51 16.78
N TYR A 124 7.27 4.50 15.78
CA TYR A 124 6.22 3.49 15.64
C TYR A 124 6.81 2.08 15.46
N ALA A 125 7.77 1.90 14.56
CA ALA A 125 8.43 0.62 14.32
C ALA A 125 9.08 0.05 15.60
N GLY A 126 9.67 0.91 16.42
CA GLY A 126 10.26 0.51 17.70
C GLY A 126 9.25 0.00 18.74
N LYS A 127 7.97 0.33 18.60
CA LYS A 127 6.88 -0.10 19.50
C LYS A 127 6.16 -1.35 19.01
N LEU A 128 6.37 -1.76 17.75
CA LEU A 128 5.73 -2.96 17.18
C LEU A 128 6.12 -4.22 17.92
N LYS A 129 5.12 -5.03 18.28
CA LYS A 129 5.34 -6.36 18.90
C LYS A 129 5.63 -7.42 17.84
N ASN A 130 5.00 -7.31 16.67
CA ASN A 130 5.20 -8.25 15.57
C ASN A 130 6.53 -7.95 14.87
N THR A 131 7.46 -8.90 14.94
CA THR A 131 8.81 -8.77 14.37
C THR A 131 8.81 -8.70 12.86
N ASP A 132 7.94 -9.46 12.19
CA ASP A 132 7.89 -9.54 10.73
C ASP A 132 7.40 -8.20 10.14
N ILE A 133 6.38 -7.62 10.76
CA ILE A 133 5.86 -6.29 10.36
C ILE A 133 6.93 -5.22 10.60
N ARG A 134 7.65 -5.30 11.74
CA ARG A 134 8.72 -4.38 12.06
C ARG A 134 9.84 -4.45 11.03
N GLU A 135 10.31 -5.64 10.69
CA GLU A 135 11.40 -5.85 9.73
C GLU A 135 11.07 -5.23 8.36
N VAL A 136 9.86 -5.46 7.85
CA VAL A 136 9.40 -4.86 6.59
C VAL A 136 9.41 -3.33 6.66
N LEU A 137 8.96 -2.77 7.78
CA LEU A 137 8.93 -1.31 7.95
C LEU A 137 10.33 -0.72 8.11
N GLU A 138 11.25 -1.42 8.77
CA GLU A 138 12.66 -1.02 8.89
C GLU A 138 13.38 -0.98 7.54
N VAL A 139 13.10 -1.92 6.63
CA VAL A 139 13.62 -1.88 5.26
C VAL A 139 13.14 -0.62 4.54
N LYS A 140 11.86 -0.27 4.67
CA LYS A 140 11.29 0.98 4.11
C LYS A 140 11.94 2.22 4.72
N LEU A 141 12.12 2.24 6.04
CA LEU A 141 12.79 3.33 6.76
C LEU A 141 14.23 3.53 6.31
N HIS A 142 14.97 2.43 6.09
CA HIS A 142 16.33 2.49 5.59
C HIS A 142 16.38 3.17 4.21
N SER A 143 15.51 2.73 3.30
CA SER A 143 15.41 3.31 1.95
C SER A 143 15.00 4.79 1.97
N ALA A 144 13.99 5.15 2.76
CA ALA A 144 13.52 6.52 2.91
C ALA A 144 14.61 7.42 3.53
N GLY A 145 15.32 6.92 4.54
CA GLY A 145 16.42 7.64 5.19
C GLY A 145 17.56 7.99 4.23
N ALA A 146 17.86 7.10 3.28
CA ALA A 146 18.88 7.35 2.25
C ALA A 146 18.47 8.45 1.25
N LEU A 147 17.17 8.76 1.15
CA LEU A 147 16.63 9.78 0.23
C LEU A 147 16.36 11.13 0.92
N LEU A 148 16.65 11.26 2.21
CA LEU A 148 16.49 12.53 2.91
C LEU A 148 17.45 13.59 2.35
N LYS A 149 17.00 14.84 2.35
CA LYS A 149 17.83 15.97 1.94
C LYS A 149 19.14 16.02 2.77
N GLY A 150 20.25 16.03 2.09
CA GLY A 150 21.59 16.03 2.70
C GLY A 150 22.20 14.65 2.91
N SER A 151 21.46 13.56 2.67
CA SER A 151 22.01 12.21 2.63
C SER A 151 22.94 12.04 1.43
N PRO A 152 24.03 11.26 1.54
CA PRO A 152 24.87 10.92 0.40
C PRO A 152 24.03 10.22 -0.68
N ALA A 153 24.16 10.66 -1.92
CA ALA A 153 23.52 9.96 -3.04
C ALA A 153 24.11 8.55 -3.22
N VAL A 154 23.25 7.60 -3.61
CA VAL A 154 23.71 6.25 -3.96
C VAL A 154 24.63 6.33 -5.16
N ASP A 155 25.81 5.73 -5.08
CA ASP A 155 26.77 5.71 -6.18
C ASP A 155 26.38 4.63 -7.20
N LEU A 156 25.50 5.00 -8.12
CA LEU A 156 25.04 4.10 -9.17
C LEU A 156 26.10 3.92 -10.24
N GLU A 157 26.37 2.66 -10.61
CA GLU A 157 27.13 2.32 -11.79
C GLU A 157 26.18 2.20 -13.00
N LEU A 158 26.43 2.99 -14.01
CA LEU A 158 25.60 3.12 -15.20
C LEU A 158 26.38 2.62 -16.42
N LEU A 159 25.70 1.89 -17.30
CA LEU A 159 26.25 1.47 -18.58
C LEU A 159 25.87 2.49 -19.67
N ALA A 160 26.86 3.13 -20.25
CA ALA A 160 26.65 4.05 -21.36
C ALA A 160 26.36 3.29 -22.69
N PRO A 161 25.72 3.92 -23.68
CA PRO A 161 25.43 3.29 -24.97
C PRO A 161 26.66 2.79 -25.74
N ASP A 162 27.85 3.37 -25.46
CA ASP A 162 29.12 2.94 -26.04
C ASP A 162 29.77 1.75 -25.30
N GLY A 163 29.07 1.18 -24.32
CA GLY A 163 29.51 0.03 -23.51
C GLY A 163 30.46 0.38 -22.38
N LYS A 164 30.77 1.67 -22.16
CA LYS A 164 31.58 2.08 -21.01
C LYS A 164 30.72 2.21 -19.76
N THR A 165 31.30 1.97 -18.60
CA THR A 165 30.67 2.24 -17.32
C THR A 165 31.02 3.66 -16.84
N ALA A 166 30.02 4.31 -16.21
CA ALA A 166 30.21 5.58 -15.51
C ALA A 166 29.53 5.47 -14.13
N ARG A 167 30.07 6.16 -13.14
CA ARG A 167 29.52 6.25 -11.80
C ARG A 167 29.00 7.65 -11.52
N LEU A 168 27.97 7.79 -10.69
CA LEU A 168 27.56 9.13 -10.26
C LEU A 168 28.69 9.87 -9.54
N SER A 169 29.51 9.16 -8.82
CA SER A 169 30.71 9.72 -8.15
C SER A 169 31.74 10.36 -9.10
N ASP A 170 31.78 9.99 -10.39
CA ASP A 170 32.66 10.59 -11.40
C ASP A 170 32.29 12.06 -11.69
N TYR A 171 31.07 12.45 -11.33
CA TYR A 171 30.53 13.80 -11.55
C TYR A 171 30.49 14.65 -10.28
N LYS A 172 31.27 14.28 -9.24
CA LYS A 172 31.37 15.10 -8.01
C LYS A 172 31.69 16.55 -8.31
N GLY A 173 31.05 17.47 -7.59
CA GLY A 173 31.21 18.90 -7.78
C GLY A 173 30.34 19.50 -8.88
N LYS A 174 29.56 18.69 -9.58
CA LYS A 174 28.56 19.14 -10.58
C LYS A 174 27.16 18.94 -10.04
N VAL A 175 26.21 19.72 -10.57
CA VAL A 175 24.79 19.43 -10.39
C VAL A 175 24.41 18.32 -11.38
N ILE A 176 23.81 17.24 -10.86
CA ILE A 176 23.41 16.08 -11.65
C ILE A 176 21.87 16.07 -11.67
N TYR A 177 21.28 16.04 -12.85
CA TYR A 177 19.87 15.75 -13.06
C TYR A 177 19.76 14.30 -13.53
N VAL A 178 18.95 13.48 -12.85
CA VAL A 178 18.72 12.08 -13.19
C VAL A 178 17.28 11.94 -13.61
N ASP A 179 17.05 11.49 -14.86
CA ASP A 179 15.75 11.14 -15.39
C ASP A 179 15.67 9.63 -15.63
N LEU A 180 14.61 8.99 -15.14
CA LEU A 180 14.35 7.57 -15.32
C LEU A 180 13.22 7.40 -16.32
N TRP A 181 13.54 6.88 -17.48
CA TRP A 181 12.58 6.69 -18.54
C TRP A 181 12.67 5.29 -19.19
N ALA A 182 11.67 4.95 -20.00
CA ALA A 182 11.67 3.70 -20.78
C ALA A 182 11.10 3.94 -22.17
N THR A 183 11.49 3.10 -23.13
CA THR A 183 11.05 3.18 -24.52
C THR A 183 9.54 3.01 -24.73
N TRP A 184 8.87 2.40 -23.78
CA TRP A 184 7.40 2.23 -23.74
C TRP A 184 6.67 3.31 -22.91
N CYS A 185 7.39 4.21 -22.26
CA CYS A 185 6.82 5.28 -21.45
C CYS A 185 6.45 6.48 -22.34
N GLY A 186 5.23 6.52 -22.84
CA GLY A 186 4.74 7.58 -23.70
C GLY A 186 4.92 9.00 -23.15
N PRO A 187 4.51 9.31 -21.90
CA PRO A 187 4.77 10.60 -21.27
C PRO A 187 6.26 10.94 -21.19
N CYS A 188 7.12 9.98 -20.85
CA CYS A 188 8.57 10.20 -20.75
C CYS A 188 9.17 10.63 -22.11
N ILE A 189 8.74 9.99 -23.20
CA ILE A 189 9.19 10.33 -24.56
C ILE A 189 8.77 11.75 -24.93
N GLN A 190 7.59 12.20 -24.50
CA GLN A 190 7.11 13.57 -24.77
C GLN A 190 7.86 14.63 -23.95
N GLU A 191 8.35 14.29 -22.76
CA GLU A 191 9.14 15.18 -21.90
C GLU A 191 10.62 15.26 -22.30
N SER A 192 11.20 14.16 -22.82
CA SER A 192 12.63 14.05 -23.15
C SER A 192 13.18 15.21 -24.02
N PRO A 193 12.47 15.73 -25.05
CA PRO A 193 12.97 16.86 -25.85
C PRO A 193 13.14 18.17 -25.07
N LYS A 194 12.55 18.30 -23.88
CA LYS A 194 12.67 19.50 -23.05
C LYS A 194 14.01 19.60 -22.31
N PHE A 195 14.78 18.50 -22.27
CA PHE A 195 16.05 18.39 -21.55
C PHE A 195 17.28 18.40 -22.47
N HIS A 196 17.08 18.60 -23.77
CA HIS A 196 18.14 18.66 -24.78
C HIS A 196 18.32 20.06 -25.38
#